data_7b7e9467cfa34bac5ecdf71f21e2b19c
#
_entry.id   7b7e9467cfa34bac5ecdf71f21e2b19c
#
_cell.length_a   1.000
_cell.length_b   1.000
_cell.length_c   1.000
_cell.angle_alpha   90.00
_cell.angle_beta   90.00
_cell.angle_gamma   90.00
#
_symmetry.space_group_name_H-M   'P 1'
#
loop_
_entity.id
_entity.type
_entity.pdbx_description
1 polymer ?
#
loop_
_entity_poly.entity_id
_entity_poly.type
_entity_poly.pdbx_seq_one_letter_code
_entity_poly.pdbx_strand_id
1 'polypeptide(L)'
;MGAVRVPERQRSAREPARRPPPIDESAWRRIVRDVRDELRTREPFPPGPKDLDLRRTLQMVRDPLPILLECYERYGPVFSTRIMHGVNVWALGPEANHQILVSDARNFLWREGSFGDLIPLLGDGLLTIDGAYHRRVRRIMLPAFHREQIAGAADTMVAEASAALDRWRPGETVDVYHWARNLAMRIAMRALLGLDPDDGDTGRRAAHEFERALSFYGTDFALRVLRGPGSPWSRLVAARAELDRILYAEIRRRRARGEVGEGDILGMLLAATDEDGSTLTDEEVRDQAMTLMFAGHDTSTSTITFLLHELAHHPHELAALHVEQDELLGGGPPAIEHLAGGLPRLEMALDETLRLYPPAWIGPRRAVAACEIAGVRVPANAYVNYSSWASHRLPDVFPEPEAFLPERFAPERKAALPKGAYVPFGGGSRTCIGMRFGQMEIRAVATLLLQRYRLEALPGRTMSVRQMPTLSPRGGLRMTVRERGTGAAPA
;
A
#
# COMPACT_ATOMS: atom_id res chain seq x y z
N MET A 1 6.38 -27.96 -29.11
CA MET A 1 5.91 -26.56 -29.18
C MET A 1 4.41 -26.58 -29.48
N GLY A 2 3.58 -26.67 -28.46
CA GLY A 2 2.14 -26.64 -28.55
C GLY A 2 1.65 -25.49 -27.73
N ALA A 3 1.25 -24.39 -28.39
CA ALA A 3 0.56 -23.27 -27.73
C ALA A 3 -0.74 -23.80 -27.12
N VAL A 4 -0.86 -23.77 -25.80
CA VAL A 4 -2.12 -24.05 -25.11
C VAL A 4 -3.09 -22.94 -25.49
N ARG A 5 -4.02 -23.23 -26.40
CA ARG A 5 -5.12 -22.34 -26.76
C ARG A 5 -6.03 -22.20 -25.54
N VAL A 6 -6.01 -21.03 -24.92
CA VAL A 6 -7.08 -20.60 -24.02
C VAL A 6 -8.41 -20.71 -24.78
N PRO A 7 -9.44 -21.37 -24.24
CA PRO A 7 -10.71 -21.55 -24.94
C PRO A 7 -11.31 -20.22 -25.35
N GLU A 8 -11.69 -20.09 -26.59
CA GLU A 8 -12.30 -18.91 -27.27
C GLU A 8 -13.69 -18.48 -26.74
N ARG A 9 -14.09 -18.98 -25.57
CA ARG A 9 -15.42 -18.70 -24.97
C ARG A 9 -15.58 -17.36 -24.26
N GLN A 10 -14.74 -16.35 -24.51
CA GLN A 10 -14.90 -15.02 -23.91
C GLN A 10 -14.94 -13.87 -24.92
N ARG A 11 -15.42 -14.12 -26.13
CA ARG A 11 -15.95 -13.07 -27.00
C ARG A 11 -17.49 -13.09 -26.95
N SER A 12 -18.09 -12.93 -25.79
CA SER A 12 -19.51 -12.68 -25.69
C SER A 12 -19.75 -11.39 -24.95
N ALA A 13 -20.55 -10.53 -25.57
CA ALA A 13 -21.32 -9.42 -25.04
C ALA A 13 -20.73 -8.75 -23.77
N ARG A 14 -20.56 -7.44 -23.79
CA ARG A 14 -20.25 -6.61 -22.63
C ARG A 14 -21.21 -6.99 -21.50
N GLU A 15 -20.78 -7.91 -20.63
CA GLU A 15 -21.50 -8.12 -19.38
C GLU A 15 -21.57 -6.76 -18.68
N PRO A 16 -22.76 -6.30 -18.30
CA PRO A 16 -22.88 -5.07 -17.55
C PRO A 16 -21.96 -5.17 -16.34
N ALA A 17 -21.21 -4.11 -16.06
CA ALA A 17 -20.28 -4.04 -14.94
C ALA A 17 -21.07 -4.02 -13.63
N ARG A 18 -21.59 -5.18 -13.22
CA ARG A 18 -22.39 -5.34 -12.01
C ARG A 18 -21.49 -5.37 -10.78
N ARG A 19 -21.97 -4.73 -9.72
CA ARG A 19 -21.38 -4.83 -8.40
C ARG A 19 -21.27 -6.31 -8.00
N PRO A 20 -20.12 -6.75 -7.44
CA PRO A 20 -19.96 -8.13 -7.01
C PRO A 20 -20.93 -8.45 -5.85
N PRO A 21 -21.35 -9.72 -5.70
CA PRO A 21 -22.16 -10.12 -4.56
C PRO A 21 -21.44 -9.88 -3.25
N PRO A 22 -22.15 -9.55 -2.16
CA PRO A 22 -21.55 -9.41 -0.84
C PRO A 22 -20.82 -10.70 -0.43
N ILE A 23 -19.65 -10.57 0.18
CA ILE A 23 -19.01 -11.70 0.84
C ILE A 23 -19.56 -11.78 2.27
N ASP A 24 -20.60 -12.58 2.41
CA ASP A 24 -21.18 -12.93 3.73
C ASP A 24 -20.73 -14.34 4.15
N GLU A 25 -19.43 -14.56 4.10
CA GLU A 25 -18.84 -15.84 4.49
C GLU A 25 -18.13 -15.70 5.82
N SER A 26 -18.59 -16.46 6.84
CA SER A 26 -17.87 -16.53 8.10
C SER A 26 -16.46 -17.12 7.90
N ALA A 27 -15.51 -16.71 8.73
CA ALA A 27 -14.13 -17.24 8.68
C ALA A 27 -14.11 -18.80 8.72
N TRP A 28 -15.03 -19.42 9.47
CA TRP A 28 -15.16 -20.86 9.53
C TRP A 28 -15.64 -21.50 8.23
N ARG A 29 -16.63 -20.90 7.57
CA ARG A 29 -17.08 -21.39 6.25
C ARG A 29 -15.99 -21.28 5.20
N ARG A 30 -15.20 -20.19 5.24
CA ARG A 30 -14.04 -20.03 4.37
C ARG A 30 -13.00 -21.14 4.61
N ILE A 31 -12.64 -21.42 5.87
CA ILE A 31 -11.71 -22.51 6.20
C ILE A 31 -12.20 -23.85 5.63
N VAL A 32 -13.47 -24.18 5.86
CA VAL A 32 -14.06 -25.45 5.36
C VAL A 32 -14.07 -25.50 3.84
N ARG A 33 -14.38 -24.39 3.16
CA ARG A 33 -14.31 -24.29 1.72
C ARG A 33 -12.88 -24.52 1.21
N ASP A 34 -11.91 -23.80 1.76
CA ASP A 34 -10.53 -23.84 1.34
C ASP A 34 -9.92 -25.24 1.51
N VAL A 35 -10.17 -25.91 2.65
CA VAL A 35 -9.75 -27.30 2.86
C VAL A 35 -10.43 -28.24 1.87
N ARG A 36 -11.72 -28.06 1.60
CA ARG A 36 -12.44 -28.85 0.61
C ARG A 36 -11.88 -28.66 -0.80
N ASP A 37 -11.60 -27.42 -1.19
CA ASP A 37 -11.05 -27.10 -2.51
C ASP A 37 -9.65 -27.68 -2.65
N GLU A 38 -8.81 -27.60 -1.62
CA GLU A 38 -7.48 -28.22 -1.58
C GLU A 38 -7.57 -29.74 -1.77
N LEU A 39 -8.46 -30.42 -1.02
CA LEU A 39 -8.66 -31.88 -1.12
C LEU A 39 -9.21 -32.32 -2.48
N ARG A 40 -9.94 -31.47 -3.19
CA ARG A 40 -10.48 -31.74 -4.53
C ARG A 40 -9.49 -31.43 -5.65
N THR A 41 -8.42 -30.70 -5.35
CA THR A 41 -7.42 -30.32 -6.32
C THR A 41 -6.64 -31.55 -6.76
N ARG A 42 -6.77 -31.91 -8.04
CA ARG A 42 -6.09 -33.09 -8.64
C ARG A 42 -4.68 -32.77 -9.12
N GLU A 43 -4.42 -31.51 -9.45
CA GLU A 43 -3.12 -31.05 -9.91
C GLU A 43 -2.19 -30.82 -8.70
N PRO A 44 -0.91 -31.20 -8.79
CA PRO A 44 0.02 -30.99 -7.68
C PRO A 44 0.30 -29.49 -7.49
N PHE A 45 0.37 -29.05 -6.25
CA PHE A 45 0.91 -27.73 -5.91
C PHE A 45 2.41 -27.68 -6.18
N PRO A 46 2.96 -26.51 -6.49
CA PRO A 46 4.40 -26.28 -6.61
C PRO A 46 5.21 -26.90 -5.45
N PRO A 47 6.51 -27.18 -5.64
CA PRO A 47 7.36 -27.73 -4.59
C PRO A 47 7.39 -26.81 -3.36
N GLY A 48 7.74 -27.36 -2.20
CA GLY A 48 7.85 -26.58 -0.97
C GLY A 48 7.23 -27.28 0.25
N PRO A 49 7.39 -26.68 1.44
CA PRO A 49 6.92 -27.27 2.68
C PRO A 49 5.41 -27.11 2.85
N LYS A 50 4.66 -28.18 2.59
CA LYS A 50 3.18 -28.23 2.63
C LYS A 50 2.62 -28.97 3.85
N ASP A 51 3.49 -29.51 4.69
CA ASP A 51 3.13 -30.12 5.98
C ASP A 51 2.61 -29.09 6.98
N LEU A 52 1.80 -29.53 7.92
CA LEU A 52 1.30 -28.68 9.00
C LEU A 52 2.40 -28.50 10.05
N ASP A 53 3.03 -27.32 10.04
CA ASP A 53 4.04 -26.92 11.01
C ASP A 53 3.64 -25.58 11.65
N LEU A 54 3.32 -25.63 12.95
CA LEU A 54 2.92 -24.45 13.71
C LEU A 54 4.06 -23.44 13.90
N ARG A 55 5.32 -23.91 14.00
CA ARG A 55 6.47 -23.02 14.15
C ARG A 55 6.69 -22.21 12.88
N ARG A 56 6.65 -22.88 11.73
CA ARG A 56 6.72 -22.22 10.42
C ARG A 56 5.55 -21.26 10.21
N THR A 57 4.33 -21.68 10.56
CA THR A 57 3.15 -20.81 10.49
C THR A 57 3.34 -19.54 11.33
N LEU A 58 3.79 -19.67 12.58
CA LEU A 58 4.04 -18.52 13.46
C LEU A 58 5.15 -17.61 12.92
N GLN A 59 6.20 -18.20 12.36
CA GLN A 59 7.28 -17.42 11.74
C GLN A 59 6.78 -16.70 10.49
N MET A 60 6.03 -17.37 9.61
CA MET A 60 5.41 -16.73 8.42
C MET A 60 4.49 -15.57 8.80
N VAL A 61 3.81 -15.63 9.95
CA VAL A 61 2.96 -14.53 10.44
C VAL A 61 3.79 -13.39 11.05
N ARG A 62 4.92 -13.70 11.68
CA ARG A 62 5.74 -12.71 12.42
C ARG A 62 6.86 -12.10 11.60
N ASP A 63 7.51 -12.91 10.79
CA ASP A 63 8.65 -12.53 9.95
C ASP A 63 8.75 -13.50 8.74
N PRO A 64 7.98 -13.26 7.67
CA PRO A 64 7.94 -14.15 6.51
C PRO A 64 9.20 -14.09 5.64
N LEU A 65 9.94 -12.99 5.66
CA LEU A 65 11.01 -12.73 4.70
C LEU A 65 12.08 -13.82 4.66
N PRO A 66 12.66 -14.28 5.80
CA PRO A 66 13.68 -15.33 5.78
C PRO A 66 13.17 -16.64 5.15
N ILE A 67 11.93 -17.04 5.48
CA ILE A 67 11.33 -18.27 4.92
C ILE A 67 11.10 -18.12 3.42
N LEU A 68 10.64 -16.95 2.96
CA LEU A 68 10.39 -16.72 1.53
C LEU A 68 11.69 -16.78 0.73
N LEU A 69 12.78 -16.19 1.24
CA LEU A 69 14.08 -16.23 0.60
C LEU A 69 14.69 -17.63 0.62
N GLU A 70 14.66 -18.35 1.76
CA GLU A 70 15.10 -19.74 1.87
C GLU A 70 14.34 -20.67 0.89
N CYS A 71 13.02 -20.51 0.80
CA CYS A 71 12.21 -21.28 -0.12
C CYS A 71 12.53 -20.94 -1.59
N TYR A 72 12.80 -19.67 -1.91
CA TYR A 72 13.22 -19.26 -3.24
C TYR A 72 14.54 -19.92 -3.64
N GLU A 73 15.53 -19.88 -2.77
CA GLU A 73 16.85 -20.53 -3.01
C GLU A 73 16.71 -22.04 -3.24
N ARG A 74 15.84 -22.68 -2.45
CA ARG A 74 15.70 -24.14 -2.48
C ARG A 74 14.79 -24.67 -3.58
N TYR A 75 13.73 -23.97 -3.93
CA TYR A 75 12.66 -24.45 -4.82
C TYR A 75 12.50 -23.63 -6.09
N GLY A 76 13.21 -22.51 -6.21
CA GLY A 76 13.08 -21.58 -7.33
C GLY A 76 11.97 -20.54 -7.16
N PRO A 77 11.62 -19.84 -8.24
CA PRO A 77 10.77 -18.65 -8.19
C PRO A 77 9.30 -18.91 -7.80
N VAL A 78 8.83 -20.15 -7.94
CA VAL A 78 7.45 -20.52 -7.59
C VAL A 78 7.44 -21.73 -6.68
N PHE A 79 6.95 -21.55 -5.47
CA PHE A 79 6.93 -22.59 -4.45
C PHE A 79 5.67 -22.50 -3.58
N SER A 80 5.43 -23.52 -2.77
CA SER A 80 4.28 -23.58 -1.87
C SER A 80 4.71 -23.63 -0.42
N THR A 81 3.95 -22.95 0.45
CA THR A 81 4.04 -23.12 1.89
C THR A 81 2.64 -23.30 2.45
N ARG A 82 2.51 -24.09 3.54
CA ARG A 82 1.26 -24.13 4.28
C ARG A 82 1.25 -23.05 5.36
N ILE A 83 0.20 -22.25 5.36
CA ILE A 83 -0.09 -21.28 6.41
C ILE A 83 -1.42 -21.68 7.02
N MET A 84 -1.41 -22.14 8.28
CA MET A 84 -2.59 -22.66 8.96
C MET A 84 -3.30 -23.77 8.16
N HIS A 85 -4.53 -23.52 7.71
CA HIS A 85 -5.41 -24.49 7.05
C HIS A 85 -5.18 -24.62 5.55
N GLY A 86 -4.44 -23.71 4.91
CA GLY A 86 -4.37 -23.62 3.45
C GLY A 86 -2.94 -23.60 2.89
N VAL A 87 -2.77 -24.25 1.74
CA VAL A 87 -1.56 -24.15 0.93
C VAL A 87 -1.58 -22.84 0.17
N ASN A 88 -0.50 -22.08 0.30
CA ASN A 88 -0.26 -20.81 -0.39
C ASN A 88 0.88 -20.98 -1.39
N VAL A 89 0.65 -20.64 -2.63
CA VAL A 89 1.67 -20.54 -3.66
C VAL A 89 2.30 -19.17 -3.58
N TRP A 90 3.61 -19.11 -3.58
CA TRP A 90 4.42 -17.90 -3.64
C TRP A 90 5.10 -17.84 -5.00
N ALA A 91 5.08 -16.65 -5.59
CA ALA A 91 5.66 -16.38 -6.88
C ALA A 91 6.54 -15.13 -6.75
N LEU A 92 7.85 -15.30 -6.87
CA LEU A 92 8.86 -14.27 -6.62
C LEU A 92 9.70 -14.01 -7.86
N GLY A 93 10.20 -12.80 -7.97
CA GLY A 93 11.08 -12.38 -9.04
C GLY A 93 10.38 -11.73 -10.23
N PRO A 94 11.16 -11.17 -11.17
CA PRO A 94 10.65 -10.32 -12.25
C PRO A 94 9.60 -10.99 -13.13
N GLU A 95 9.89 -12.19 -13.62
CA GLU A 95 9.00 -12.91 -14.51
C GLU A 95 7.66 -13.25 -13.86
N ALA A 96 7.70 -13.82 -12.64
CA ALA A 96 6.50 -14.18 -11.89
C ALA A 96 5.64 -12.95 -11.55
N ASN A 97 6.27 -11.87 -11.11
CA ASN A 97 5.59 -10.60 -10.85
C ASN A 97 4.93 -10.06 -12.13
N HIS A 98 5.65 -10.06 -13.25
CA HIS A 98 5.12 -9.57 -14.52
C HIS A 98 3.94 -10.41 -15.00
N GLN A 99 4.00 -11.74 -14.87
CA GLN A 99 2.90 -12.61 -15.23
C GLN A 99 1.64 -12.32 -14.40
N ILE A 100 1.76 -12.31 -13.08
CA ILE A 100 0.61 -12.11 -12.18
C ILE A 100 0.00 -10.71 -12.34
N LEU A 101 0.84 -9.69 -12.52
CA LEU A 101 0.40 -8.30 -12.54
C LEU A 101 -0.03 -7.80 -13.91
N VAL A 102 0.52 -8.37 -14.99
CA VAL A 102 0.38 -7.83 -16.34
C VAL A 102 -0.15 -8.86 -17.33
N SER A 103 0.65 -9.87 -17.70
CA SER A 103 0.32 -10.74 -18.84
C SER A 103 -0.89 -11.63 -18.58
N ASP A 104 -1.00 -12.21 -17.39
CA ASP A 104 -2.07 -13.14 -17.02
C ASP A 104 -2.97 -12.59 -15.90
N ALA A 105 -2.94 -11.28 -15.66
CA ALA A 105 -3.65 -10.63 -14.56
C ALA A 105 -5.15 -10.98 -14.48
N ARG A 106 -5.78 -11.36 -15.59
CA ARG A 106 -7.18 -11.77 -15.63
C ARG A 106 -7.45 -13.11 -14.94
N ASN A 107 -6.41 -13.95 -14.79
CA ASN A 107 -6.51 -15.24 -14.09
C ASN A 107 -6.36 -15.10 -12.57
N PHE A 108 -6.05 -13.90 -12.06
CA PHE A 108 -5.72 -13.69 -10.66
C PHE A 108 -6.68 -12.69 -10.01
N LEU A 109 -7.67 -13.20 -9.27
CA LEU A 109 -8.65 -12.36 -8.59
C LEU A 109 -8.13 -11.90 -7.23
N TRP A 110 -8.29 -10.62 -6.94
CA TRP A 110 -7.92 -10.03 -5.66
C TRP A 110 -8.94 -10.32 -4.57
N ARG A 111 -10.23 -10.17 -4.89
CA ARG A 111 -11.35 -10.31 -3.95
C ARG A 111 -11.37 -11.68 -3.25
N GLU A 112 -11.00 -12.72 -3.96
CA GLU A 112 -10.96 -14.09 -3.46
C GLU A 112 -9.62 -14.47 -2.85
N GLY A 113 -8.65 -13.57 -2.86
CA GLY A 113 -7.36 -13.75 -2.22
C GLY A 113 -7.45 -13.70 -0.69
N SER A 114 -6.31 -13.91 -0.01
CA SER A 114 -6.26 -14.01 1.46
C SER A 114 -6.63 -12.70 2.20
N PHE A 115 -6.65 -11.54 1.53
CA PHE A 115 -7.02 -10.25 2.14
C PHE A 115 -8.51 -9.91 2.08
N GLY A 116 -9.38 -10.89 1.84
CA GLY A 116 -10.83 -10.67 1.93
C GLY A 116 -11.31 -10.08 3.26
N ASP A 117 -10.50 -10.18 4.31
CA ASP A 117 -10.74 -9.55 5.62
C ASP A 117 -10.76 -8.01 5.58
N LEU A 118 -10.26 -7.38 4.53
CA LEU A 118 -10.36 -5.93 4.35
C LEU A 118 -11.75 -5.48 3.86
N ILE A 119 -12.51 -6.37 3.24
CA ILE A 119 -13.83 -6.05 2.68
C ILE A 119 -14.81 -5.50 3.73
N PRO A 120 -14.86 -6.04 4.97
CA PRO A 120 -15.73 -5.48 6.00
C PRO A 120 -15.46 -4.02 6.33
N LEU A 121 -14.24 -3.51 6.13
CA LEU A 121 -13.93 -2.10 6.29
C LEU A 121 -14.18 -1.31 5.00
N LEU A 122 -13.63 -1.78 3.89
CA LEU A 122 -13.55 -1.02 2.65
C LEU A 122 -14.80 -1.13 1.77
N GLY A 123 -15.63 -2.17 1.96
CA GLY A 123 -16.74 -2.45 1.05
C GLY A 123 -16.25 -2.89 -0.33
N ASP A 124 -16.95 -2.45 -1.37
CA ASP A 124 -16.63 -2.69 -2.78
C ASP A 124 -15.81 -1.55 -3.39
N GLY A 125 -14.77 -1.12 -2.68
CA GLY A 125 -13.84 -0.12 -3.17
C GLY A 125 -12.85 -0.69 -4.20
N LEU A 126 -12.10 0.19 -4.86
CA LEU A 126 -11.21 -0.16 -5.97
C LEU A 126 -10.20 -1.28 -5.63
N LEU A 127 -9.79 -1.37 -4.38
CA LEU A 127 -8.88 -2.41 -3.91
C LEU A 127 -9.53 -3.80 -3.83
N THR A 128 -10.83 -3.88 -3.55
CA THR A 128 -11.53 -5.12 -3.20
C THR A 128 -12.40 -5.72 -4.31
N ILE A 129 -12.43 -5.12 -5.48
CA ILE A 129 -13.24 -5.52 -6.63
C ILE A 129 -12.38 -6.02 -7.79
N ASP A 130 -12.96 -6.79 -8.70
CA ASP A 130 -12.28 -7.39 -9.85
C ASP A 130 -13.04 -7.18 -11.16
N GLY A 131 -12.46 -7.64 -12.27
CA GLY A 131 -13.10 -7.78 -13.56
C GLY A 131 -13.58 -6.48 -14.21
N ALA A 132 -14.74 -6.52 -14.84
CA ALA A 132 -15.34 -5.40 -15.56
C ALA A 132 -15.73 -4.27 -14.61
N TYR A 133 -16.21 -4.60 -13.41
CA TYR A 133 -16.59 -3.63 -12.41
C TYR A 133 -15.39 -2.81 -11.91
N HIS A 134 -14.26 -3.46 -11.62
CA HIS A 134 -13.02 -2.76 -11.30
C HIS A 134 -12.59 -1.81 -12.43
N ARG A 135 -12.63 -2.27 -13.69
CA ARG A 135 -12.24 -1.42 -14.83
C ARG A 135 -13.13 -0.19 -14.97
N ARG A 136 -14.45 -0.34 -14.75
CA ARG A 136 -15.41 0.77 -14.75
C ARG A 136 -15.07 1.77 -13.64
N VAL A 137 -15.02 1.32 -12.40
CA VAL A 137 -14.77 2.18 -11.24
C VAL A 137 -13.42 2.88 -11.37
N ARG A 138 -12.36 2.16 -11.78
CA ARG A 138 -11.04 2.76 -11.99
C ARG A 138 -11.05 3.84 -13.05
N ARG A 139 -11.76 3.64 -14.18
CA ARG A 139 -11.85 4.62 -15.26
C ARG A 139 -12.54 5.91 -14.80
N ILE A 140 -13.62 5.77 -14.01
CA ILE A 140 -14.33 6.91 -13.41
C ILE A 140 -13.42 7.69 -12.42
N MET A 141 -12.64 6.97 -11.60
CA MET A 141 -11.78 7.59 -10.59
C MET A 141 -10.50 8.22 -11.17
N LEU A 142 -9.98 7.68 -12.28
CA LEU A 142 -8.64 8.02 -12.78
C LEU A 142 -8.44 9.53 -13.03
N PRO A 143 -9.40 10.29 -13.59
CA PRO A 143 -9.27 11.73 -13.80
C PRO A 143 -8.93 12.51 -12.51
N ALA A 144 -9.49 12.13 -11.36
CA ALA A 144 -9.20 12.76 -10.09
C ALA A 144 -7.73 12.57 -9.61
N PHE A 145 -7.00 11.63 -10.22
CA PHE A 145 -5.59 11.36 -9.93
C PHE A 145 -4.65 11.81 -11.08
N HIS A 146 -5.12 12.62 -12.00
CA HIS A 146 -4.26 13.24 -13.00
C HIS A 146 -3.39 14.33 -12.36
N ARG A 147 -2.27 14.66 -13.03
CA ARG A 147 -1.24 15.55 -12.50
C ARG A 147 -1.78 16.92 -12.06
N GLU A 148 -2.67 17.51 -12.85
CA GLU A 148 -3.24 18.83 -12.58
C GLU A 148 -4.09 18.81 -11.30
N GLN A 149 -4.86 17.76 -11.09
CA GLN A 149 -5.72 17.61 -9.91
C GLN A 149 -4.90 17.35 -8.64
N ILE A 150 -3.86 16.52 -8.75
CA ILE A 150 -2.96 16.25 -7.62
C ILE A 150 -2.17 17.51 -7.25
N ALA A 151 -1.83 18.35 -8.21
CA ALA A 151 -1.14 19.62 -7.96
C ALA A 151 -1.92 20.51 -6.98
N GLY A 152 -3.26 20.51 -7.05
CA GLY A 152 -4.10 21.25 -6.09
C GLY A 152 -3.98 20.78 -4.64
N ALA A 153 -3.51 19.56 -4.39
CA ALA A 153 -3.26 19.05 -3.04
C ALA A 153 -1.87 19.40 -2.49
N ALA A 154 -0.95 19.89 -3.32
CA ALA A 154 0.44 20.16 -2.93
C ALA A 154 0.52 21.22 -1.81
N ASP A 155 -0.25 22.30 -1.91
CA ASP A 155 -0.29 23.34 -0.90
C ASP A 155 -0.78 22.80 0.46
N THR A 156 -1.79 21.94 0.44
CA THR A 156 -2.27 21.24 1.64
C THR A 156 -1.17 20.37 2.25
N MET A 157 -0.45 19.59 1.44
CA MET A 157 0.64 18.73 1.92
C MET A 157 1.76 19.56 2.55
N VAL A 158 2.16 20.65 1.90
CA VAL A 158 3.22 21.56 2.39
C VAL A 158 2.77 22.26 3.68
N ALA A 159 1.54 22.77 3.74
CA ALA A 159 1.00 23.45 4.92
C ALA A 159 0.90 22.50 6.13
N GLU A 160 0.35 21.30 5.95
CA GLU A 160 0.22 20.32 7.02
C GLU A 160 1.59 19.82 7.52
N ALA A 161 2.52 19.55 6.61
CA ALA A 161 3.88 19.14 6.97
C ALA A 161 4.61 20.26 7.72
N SER A 162 4.51 21.51 7.25
CA SER A 162 5.11 22.65 7.92
C SER A 162 4.57 22.82 9.33
N ALA A 163 3.24 22.87 9.50
CA ALA A 163 2.58 23.00 10.79
C ALA A 163 2.91 21.85 11.76
N ALA A 164 3.09 20.63 11.24
CA ALA A 164 3.51 19.48 12.05
C ALA A 164 4.95 19.60 12.53
N LEU A 165 5.86 20.12 11.68
CA LEU A 165 7.26 20.33 12.00
C LEU A 165 7.50 21.55 12.92
N ASP A 166 6.66 22.59 12.88
CA ASP A 166 6.75 23.75 13.75
C ASP A 166 6.60 23.39 15.24
N ARG A 167 6.06 22.23 15.54
CA ARG A 167 5.92 21.70 16.91
C ARG A 167 7.18 21.04 17.43
N TRP A 168 8.14 20.69 16.56
CA TRP A 168 9.37 20.01 16.95
C TRP A 168 10.37 20.98 17.59
N ARG A 169 11.15 20.46 18.54
CA ARG A 169 12.24 21.19 19.19
C ARG A 169 13.53 20.40 19.07
N PRO A 170 14.65 21.05 18.70
CA PRO A 170 15.97 20.42 18.73
C PRO A 170 16.29 19.84 20.10
N GLY A 171 16.81 18.61 20.12
CA GLY A 171 17.13 17.88 21.34
C GLY A 171 16.01 16.98 21.86
N GLU A 172 14.77 17.14 21.41
CA GLU A 172 13.69 16.27 21.85
C GLU A 172 13.75 14.89 21.13
N THR A 173 13.15 13.89 21.76
CA THR A 173 12.94 12.57 21.16
C THR A 173 11.49 12.45 20.69
N VAL A 174 11.31 12.23 19.40
CA VAL A 174 10.01 12.05 18.75
C VAL A 174 9.81 10.61 18.31
N ASP A 175 8.58 10.12 18.34
CA ASP A 175 8.21 8.88 17.64
C ASP A 175 7.81 9.24 16.21
N VAL A 176 8.77 9.08 15.30
CA VAL A 176 8.62 9.44 13.87
C VAL A 176 7.48 8.68 13.20
N TYR A 177 7.26 7.41 13.58
CA TYR A 177 6.17 6.63 13.02
C TYR A 177 4.80 7.19 13.41
N HIS A 178 4.59 7.49 14.69
CA HIS A 178 3.33 8.07 15.14
C HIS A 178 3.12 9.49 14.62
N TRP A 179 4.20 10.28 14.53
CA TRP A 179 4.15 11.61 13.93
C TRP A 179 3.75 11.56 12.45
N ALA A 180 4.44 10.71 11.64
CA ALA A 180 4.12 10.55 10.23
C ALA A 180 2.70 10.02 10.02
N ARG A 181 2.23 9.12 10.91
CA ARG A 181 0.89 8.57 10.88
C ARG A 181 -0.17 9.63 11.08
N ASN A 182 -0.01 10.50 12.07
CA ASN A 182 -0.91 11.62 12.31
C ASN A 182 -0.90 12.61 11.15
N LEU A 183 0.27 12.92 10.60
CA LEU A 183 0.41 13.82 9.47
C LEU A 183 -0.27 13.28 8.21
N ALA A 184 0.00 12.02 7.85
CA ALA A 184 -0.63 11.37 6.69
C ALA A 184 -2.16 11.29 6.84
N MET A 185 -2.69 11.06 8.05
CA MET A 185 -4.13 11.11 8.32
C MET A 185 -4.69 12.50 8.01
N ARG A 186 -4.05 13.56 8.47
CA ARG A 186 -4.51 14.94 8.26
C ARG A 186 -4.51 15.30 6.79
N ILE A 187 -3.42 14.98 6.07
CA ILE A 187 -3.31 15.20 4.62
C ILE A 187 -4.40 14.42 3.87
N ALA A 188 -4.57 13.14 4.19
CA ALA A 188 -5.59 12.31 3.54
C ALA A 188 -7.02 12.85 3.80
N MET A 189 -7.34 13.24 5.02
CA MET A 189 -8.66 13.82 5.34
C MET A 189 -8.92 15.11 4.58
N ARG A 190 -7.97 16.04 4.54
CA ARG A 190 -8.14 17.33 3.85
C ARG A 190 -8.12 17.17 2.34
N ALA A 191 -7.09 16.51 1.78
CA ALA A 191 -6.88 16.43 0.34
C ALA A 191 -7.77 15.40 -0.37
N LEU A 192 -8.12 14.28 0.31
CA LEU A 192 -8.94 13.24 -0.31
C LEU A 192 -10.43 13.42 -0.01
N LEU A 193 -10.80 13.83 1.21
CA LEU A 193 -12.19 13.89 1.64
C LEU A 193 -12.71 15.32 1.88
N GLY A 194 -11.83 16.33 1.89
CA GLY A 194 -12.20 17.70 2.24
C GLY A 194 -12.73 17.84 3.68
N LEU A 195 -12.35 16.90 4.56
CA LEU A 195 -12.71 16.94 5.97
C LEU A 195 -11.56 17.55 6.77
N ASP A 196 -11.86 18.62 7.51
CA ASP A 196 -10.86 19.22 8.39
C ASP A 196 -10.83 18.48 9.73
N PRO A 197 -9.71 17.83 10.11
CA PRO A 197 -9.59 17.15 11.39
C PRO A 197 -9.58 18.12 12.59
N ASP A 198 -9.39 19.41 12.38
CA ASP A 198 -9.41 20.44 13.44
C ASP A 198 -10.74 21.17 13.53
N ASP A 199 -11.54 21.18 12.46
CA ASP A 199 -12.83 21.86 12.43
C ASP A 199 -13.95 20.97 12.95
N GLY A 200 -14.53 21.42 14.07
CA GLY A 200 -15.68 20.79 14.69
C GLY A 200 -15.42 19.37 15.23
N ASP A 201 -16.52 18.71 15.58
CA ASP A 201 -16.52 17.36 16.16
C ASP A 201 -16.44 16.26 15.08
N THR A 202 -16.92 16.56 13.86
CA THR A 202 -17.05 15.57 12.78
C THR A 202 -15.69 15.11 12.26
N GLY A 203 -14.76 16.04 11.99
CA GLY A 203 -13.41 15.69 11.49
C GLY A 203 -12.61 14.90 12.52
N ARG A 204 -12.57 15.35 13.77
CA ARG A 204 -11.90 14.62 14.87
C ARG A 204 -12.49 13.24 15.08
N ARG A 205 -13.81 13.09 15.00
CA ARG A 205 -14.50 11.81 15.15
C ARG A 205 -14.18 10.89 14.00
N ALA A 206 -14.16 11.38 12.76
CA ALA A 206 -13.79 10.60 11.58
C ALA A 206 -12.37 10.04 11.71
N ALA A 207 -11.39 10.88 12.09
CA ALA A 207 -10.01 10.43 12.32
C ALA A 207 -9.92 9.37 13.42
N HIS A 208 -10.58 9.60 14.55
CA HIS A 208 -10.61 8.66 15.69
C HIS A 208 -11.20 7.30 15.30
N GLU A 209 -12.38 7.31 14.66
CA GLU A 209 -13.05 6.05 14.28
C GLU A 209 -12.29 5.31 13.16
N PHE A 210 -11.62 6.05 12.28
CA PHE A 210 -10.77 5.42 11.26
C PHE A 210 -9.56 4.70 11.90
N GLU A 211 -8.85 5.36 12.82
CA GLU A 211 -7.76 4.74 13.59
C GLU A 211 -8.24 3.54 14.39
N ARG A 212 -9.42 3.64 14.99
CA ARG A 212 -10.04 2.55 15.73
C ARG A 212 -10.37 1.36 14.83
N ALA A 213 -10.86 1.60 13.61
CA ALA A 213 -11.10 0.54 12.63
C ALA A 213 -9.79 -0.12 12.17
N LEU A 214 -8.75 0.67 11.91
CA LEU A 214 -7.44 0.17 11.50
C LEU A 214 -6.74 -0.65 12.59
N SER A 215 -6.97 -0.34 13.87
CA SER A 215 -6.40 -1.08 14.99
C SER A 215 -6.74 -2.57 14.96
N PHE A 216 -7.87 -2.95 14.34
CA PHE A 216 -8.26 -4.33 14.12
C PHE A 216 -7.21 -5.12 13.32
N TYR A 217 -6.66 -4.52 12.27
CA TYR A 217 -5.68 -5.18 11.40
C TYR A 217 -4.29 -5.27 12.04
N GLY A 218 -3.98 -4.41 13.00
CA GLY A 218 -2.78 -4.48 13.82
C GLY A 218 -2.88 -5.44 15.02
N THR A 219 -4.05 -6.01 15.27
CA THR A 219 -4.29 -6.96 16.36
C THR A 219 -3.77 -8.36 15.99
N ASP A 220 -3.29 -9.12 16.96
CA ASP A 220 -2.87 -10.51 16.77
C ASP A 220 -3.97 -11.35 16.13
N PHE A 221 -3.58 -12.23 15.20
CA PHE A 221 -4.52 -13.05 14.43
C PHE A 221 -5.49 -13.84 15.32
N ALA A 222 -5.00 -14.44 16.42
CA ALA A 222 -5.82 -15.19 17.35
C ALA A 222 -6.95 -14.36 17.99
N LEU A 223 -6.73 -13.05 18.17
CA LEU A 223 -7.75 -12.14 18.70
C LEU A 223 -8.71 -11.64 17.61
N ARG A 224 -8.25 -11.57 16.37
CA ARG A 224 -9.09 -11.13 15.23
C ARG A 224 -10.24 -12.08 14.92
N VAL A 225 -10.12 -13.37 15.26
CA VAL A 225 -11.19 -14.35 15.04
C VAL A 225 -12.30 -14.26 16.08
N LEU A 226 -12.08 -13.55 17.20
CA LEU A 226 -13.07 -13.40 18.25
C LEU A 226 -14.27 -12.57 17.77
N ARG A 227 -15.46 -13.03 18.11
CA ARG A 227 -16.74 -12.36 17.81
C ARG A 227 -17.50 -12.12 19.12
N GLY A 228 -18.48 -11.23 19.09
CA GLY A 228 -19.30 -10.86 20.23
C GLY A 228 -18.93 -9.50 20.86
N PRO A 229 -19.66 -9.05 21.86
CA PRO A 229 -19.45 -7.76 22.52
C PRO A 229 -18.02 -7.60 23.06
N GLY A 230 -17.43 -6.43 22.85
CA GLY A 230 -16.07 -6.10 23.30
C GLY A 230 -14.93 -6.73 22.49
N SER A 231 -15.21 -7.60 21.51
CA SER A 231 -14.19 -8.18 20.65
C SER A 231 -13.57 -7.13 19.70
N PRO A 232 -12.36 -7.36 19.15
CA PRO A 232 -11.80 -6.49 18.10
C PRO A 232 -12.75 -6.34 16.91
N TRP A 233 -13.45 -7.40 16.54
CA TRP A 233 -14.45 -7.37 15.46
C TRP A 233 -15.62 -6.43 15.77
N SER A 234 -16.21 -6.49 16.96
CA SER A 234 -17.33 -5.61 17.32
C SER A 234 -16.91 -4.14 17.34
N ARG A 235 -15.66 -3.85 17.71
CA ARG A 235 -15.09 -2.50 17.63
C ARG A 235 -14.91 -2.02 16.20
N LEU A 236 -14.42 -2.88 15.30
CA LEU A 236 -14.33 -2.59 13.86
C LEU A 236 -15.72 -2.27 13.28
N VAL A 237 -16.73 -3.11 13.55
CA VAL A 237 -18.09 -2.91 13.03
C VAL A 237 -18.70 -1.60 13.55
N ALA A 238 -18.53 -1.28 14.83
CA ALA A 238 -19.02 -0.03 15.40
C ALA A 238 -18.32 1.20 14.80
N ALA A 239 -16.98 1.15 14.67
CA ALA A 239 -16.20 2.21 14.04
C ALA A 239 -16.61 2.43 12.58
N ARG A 240 -16.79 1.32 11.82
CA ARG A 240 -17.25 1.37 10.45
C ARG A 240 -18.64 2.01 10.33
N ALA A 241 -19.59 1.66 11.19
CA ALA A 241 -20.93 2.24 11.17
C ALA A 241 -20.92 3.76 11.40
N GLU A 242 -20.06 4.24 12.29
CA GLU A 242 -19.91 5.68 12.52
C GLU A 242 -19.25 6.39 11.33
N LEU A 243 -18.21 5.80 10.74
CA LEU A 243 -17.59 6.33 9.52
C LEU A 243 -18.59 6.40 8.36
N ASP A 244 -19.42 5.37 8.19
CA ASP A 244 -20.49 5.35 7.19
C ASP A 244 -21.47 6.51 7.41
N ARG A 245 -21.87 6.74 8.66
CA ARG A 245 -22.77 7.84 9.01
C ARG A 245 -22.17 9.20 8.64
N ILE A 246 -20.89 9.41 8.93
CA ILE A 246 -20.16 10.65 8.63
C ILE A 246 -20.06 10.83 7.10
N LEU A 247 -19.59 9.83 6.38
CA LEU A 247 -19.37 9.91 4.93
C LEU A 247 -20.69 10.11 4.17
N TYR A 248 -21.75 9.37 4.51
CA TYR A 248 -23.05 9.58 3.87
C TYR A 248 -23.67 10.95 4.19
N ALA A 249 -23.45 11.50 5.39
CA ALA A 249 -23.88 12.84 5.71
C ALA A 249 -23.15 13.88 4.85
N GLU A 250 -21.83 13.73 4.67
CA GLU A 250 -21.02 14.62 3.83
C GLU A 250 -21.39 14.53 2.35
N ILE A 251 -21.55 13.32 1.82
CA ILE A 251 -21.99 13.09 0.44
C ILE A 251 -23.31 13.78 0.16
N ARG A 252 -24.31 13.59 1.04
CA ARG A 252 -25.65 14.25 0.90
C ARG A 252 -25.53 15.76 1.01
N ARG A 253 -24.74 16.28 1.95
CA ARG A 253 -24.51 17.72 2.12
C ARG A 253 -23.97 18.34 0.83
N ARG A 254 -22.94 17.75 0.24
CA ARG A 254 -22.31 18.26 -1.00
C ARG A 254 -23.27 18.18 -2.20
N ARG A 255 -23.97 17.08 -2.39
CA ARG A 255 -24.97 16.98 -3.47
C ARG A 255 -26.05 18.02 -3.33
N ALA A 256 -26.56 18.27 -2.10
CA ALA A 256 -27.59 19.27 -1.87
C ALA A 256 -27.13 20.71 -2.11
N ARG A 257 -25.83 21.00 -1.96
CA ARG A 257 -25.24 22.32 -2.17
C ARG A 257 -24.61 22.52 -3.54
N GLY A 258 -24.55 21.48 -4.36
CA GLY A 258 -23.84 21.52 -5.64
C GLY A 258 -22.32 21.61 -5.49
N GLU A 259 -21.75 21.30 -4.32
CA GLU A 259 -20.30 21.27 -4.04
C GLU A 259 -19.68 19.99 -4.61
N VAL A 260 -19.67 19.87 -5.93
CA VAL A 260 -19.18 18.69 -6.66
C VAL A 260 -18.23 19.12 -7.78
N GLY A 261 -17.20 18.32 -8.05
CA GLY A 261 -16.27 18.52 -9.17
C GLY A 261 -14.98 19.26 -8.83
N GLU A 262 -14.88 19.94 -7.69
CA GLU A 262 -13.70 20.76 -7.35
C GLU A 262 -13.24 20.54 -5.91
N GLY A 263 -12.01 20.95 -5.60
CA GLY A 263 -11.42 21.09 -4.27
C GLY A 263 -10.70 19.84 -3.77
N ASP A 264 -11.36 18.69 -3.71
CA ASP A 264 -10.80 17.44 -3.18
C ASP A 264 -11.27 16.22 -3.99
N ILE A 265 -10.65 15.07 -3.71
CA ILE A 265 -10.94 13.83 -4.47
C ILE A 265 -12.41 13.41 -4.29
N LEU A 266 -13.01 13.58 -3.10
CA LEU A 266 -14.41 13.23 -2.87
C LEU A 266 -15.35 14.08 -3.76
N GLY A 267 -15.11 15.40 -3.85
CA GLY A 267 -15.86 16.30 -4.73
C GLY A 267 -15.76 15.86 -6.20
N MET A 268 -14.56 15.51 -6.64
CA MET A 268 -14.33 15.01 -8.01
C MET A 268 -15.05 13.67 -8.26
N LEU A 269 -15.05 12.74 -7.29
CA LEU A 269 -15.78 11.46 -7.42
C LEU A 269 -17.28 11.65 -7.49
N LEU A 270 -17.84 12.66 -6.81
CA LEU A 270 -19.26 12.99 -6.86
C LEU A 270 -19.72 13.52 -8.22
N ALA A 271 -18.81 14.16 -8.97
CA ALA A 271 -19.06 14.70 -10.30
C ALA A 271 -18.65 13.74 -11.43
N ALA A 272 -17.83 12.74 -11.14
CA ALA A 272 -17.23 11.88 -12.15
C ALA A 272 -18.27 11.01 -12.86
N THR A 273 -18.12 10.93 -14.20
CA THR A 273 -19.01 10.14 -15.07
C THR A 273 -18.23 9.11 -15.88
N ASP A 274 -18.85 8.01 -16.22
CA ASP A 274 -18.34 7.05 -17.20
C ASP A 274 -18.64 7.50 -18.63
N GLU A 275 -18.11 6.82 -19.62
CA GLU A 275 -18.33 7.06 -21.06
C GLU A 275 -19.80 7.04 -21.47
N ASP A 276 -20.64 6.27 -20.75
CA ASP A 276 -22.08 6.18 -20.95
C ASP A 276 -22.89 7.23 -20.16
N GLY A 277 -22.22 8.17 -19.48
CA GLY A 277 -22.83 9.19 -18.63
C GLY A 277 -23.26 8.69 -17.24
N SER A 278 -23.03 7.42 -16.91
CA SER A 278 -23.33 6.90 -15.58
C SER A 278 -22.36 7.44 -14.52
N THR A 279 -22.88 7.75 -13.33
CA THR A 279 -22.12 8.23 -12.18
C THR A 279 -21.89 7.12 -11.16
N LEU A 280 -21.06 7.39 -10.15
CA LEU A 280 -20.97 6.57 -8.95
C LEU A 280 -22.19 6.82 -8.05
N THR A 281 -22.79 5.77 -7.53
CA THR A 281 -23.81 5.85 -6.46
C THR A 281 -23.18 6.34 -5.16
N ASP A 282 -24.00 6.83 -4.22
CA ASP A 282 -23.50 7.27 -2.90
C ASP A 282 -22.77 6.13 -2.15
N GLU A 283 -23.22 4.90 -2.34
CA GLU A 283 -22.56 3.72 -1.77
C GLU A 283 -21.22 3.44 -2.42
N GLU A 284 -21.13 3.52 -3.76
CA GLU A 284 -19.87 3.40 -4.48
C GLU A 284 -18.90 4.51 -4.08
N VAL A 285 -19.35 5.76 -3.99
CA VAL A 285 -18.52 6.88 -3.54
C VAL A 285 -17.98 6.65 -2.13
N ARG A 286 -18.84 6.20 -1.19
CA ARG A 286 -18.44 5.87 0.17
C ARG A 286 -17.40 4.76 0.22
N ASP A 287 -17.55 3.70 -0.58
CA ASP A 287 -16.59 2.59 -0.64
C ASP A 287 -15.23 3.06 -1.20
N GLN A 288 -15.25 3.97 -2.18
CA GLN A 288 -14.00 4.57 -2.68
C GLN A 288 -13.36 5.47 -1.62
N ALA A 289 -14.13 6.31 -0.93
CA ALA A 289 -13.62 7.17 0.14
C ALA A 289 -12.92 6.37 1.25
N MET A 290 -13.55 5.29 1.72
CA MET A 290 -12.95 4.36 2.70
C MET A 290 -11.68 3.71 2.18
N THR A 291 -11.68 3.31 0.91
CA THR A 291 -10.52 2.69 0.26
C THR A 291 -9.35 3.68 0.14
N LEU A 292 -9.63 4.91 -0.24
CA LEU A 292 -8.60 5.95 -0.39
C LEU A 292 -7.99 6.35 0.95
N MET A 293 -8.81 6.48 1.99
CA MET A 293 -8.32 6.74 3.34
C MET A 293 -7.39 5.61 3.84
N PHE A 294 -7.82 4.36 3.67
CA PHE A 294 -6.99 3.20 4.03
C PHE A 294 -5.67 3.18 3.25
N ALA A 295 -5.74 3.34 1.94
CA ALA A 295 -4.58 3.22 1.06
C ALA A 295 -3.59 4.37 1.23
N GLY A 296 -4.06 5.62 1.38
CA GLY A 296 -3.22 6.81 1.46
C GLY A 296 -2.54 7.00 2.82
N HIS A 297 -3.20 6.61 3.90
CA HIS A 297 -2.71 6.85 5.24
C HIS A 297 -1.53 5.94 5.64
N ASP A 298 -1.73 4.61 5.67
CA ASP A 298 -0.72 3.68 6.19
C ASP A 298 0.52 3.56 5.29
N THR A 299 0.35 3.66 3.97
CA THR A 299 1.45 3.50 3.02
C THR A 299 2.41 4.68 3.03
N SER A 300 1.90 5.91 3.05
CA SER A 300 2.71 7.13 3.19
C SER A 300 3.43 7.16 4.53
N THR A 301 2.73 6.84 5.62
CA THR A 301 3.32 6.70 6.97
C THR A 301 4.53 5.78 6.97
N SER A 302 4.36 4.58 6.41
CA SER A 302 5.42 3.58 6.31
C SER A 302 6.63 4.12 5.55
N THR A 303 6.40 4.66 4.35
CA THR A 303 7.48 5.12 3.48
C THR A 303 8.23 6.30 4.07
N ILE A 304 7.54 7.32 4.62
CA ILE A 304 8.18 8.45 5.32
C ILE A 304 9.05 7.93 6.46
N THR A 305 8.53 7.02 7.26
CA THR A 305 9.23 6.50 8.44
C THR A 305 10.50 5.76 8.06
N PHE A 306 10.43 4.87 7.08
CA PHE A 306 11.61 4.11 6.64
C PHE A 306 12.62 4.96 5.88
N LEU A 307 12.18 5.94 5.08
CA LEU A 307 13.08 6.90 4.45
C LEU A 307 13.91 7.66 5.50
N LEU A 308 13.26 8.18 6.52
CA LEU A 308 13.93 8.90 7.59
C LEU A 308 14.84 7.99 8.44
N HIS A 309 14.46 6.72 8.62
CA HIS A 309 15.30 5.70 9.24
C HIS A 309 16.59 5.49 8.45
N GLU A 310 16.49 5.24 7.16
CA GLU A 310 17.64 5.01 6.29
C GLU A 310 18.57 6.23 6.24
N LEU A 311 18.02 7.42 6.06
CA LEU A 311 18.80 8.65 6.02
C LEU A 311 19.55 8.92 7.32
N ALA A 312 18.99 8.55 8.48
CA ALA A 312 19.69 8.67 9.76
C ALA A 312 20.86 7.69 9.92
N HIS A 313 20.87 6.58 9.17
CA HIS A 313 21.94 5.58 9.19
C HIS A 313 22.94 5.76 8.03
N HIS A 314 22.62 6.62 7.05
CA HIS A 314 23.42 6.87 5.86
C HIS A 314 23.75 8.38 5.73
N PRO A 315 24.68 8.91 6.57
CA PRO A 315 24.96 10.34 6.62
C PRO A 315 25.51 10.92 5.30
N HIS A 316 26.15 10.11 4.46
CA HIS A 316 26.59 10.55 3.13
C HIS A 316 25.41 10.83 2.21
N GLU A 317 24.38 9.96 2.21
CA GLU A 317 23.18 10.17 1.43
C GLU A 317 22.39 11.39 1.94
N LEU A 318 22.28 11.54 3.26
CA LEU A 318 21.67 12.70 3.87
C LEU A 318 22.41 14.00 3.47
N ALA A 319 23.73 14.02 3.49
CA ALA A 319 24.52 15.18 3.06
C ALA A 319 24.30 15.52 1.58
N ALA A 320 24.25 14.50 0.72
CA ALA A 320 23.96 14.69 -0.71
C ALA A 320 22.55 15.26 -0.98
N LEU A 321 21.56 14.84 -0.20
CA LEU A 321 20.20 15.41 -0.25
C LEU A 321 20.15 16.86 0.23
N HIS A 322 20.96 17.20 1.24
CA HIS A 322 21.07 18.59 1.69
C HIS A 322 21.67 19.48 0.61
N VAL A 323 22.72 19.04 -0.10
CA VAL A 323 23.32 19.77 -1.22
C VAL A 323 22.29 19.98 -2.33
N GLU A 324 21.60 18.92 -2.74
CA GLU A 324 20.52 19.03 -3.76
C GLU A 324 19.48 20.07 -3.39
N GLN A 325 19.01 20.05 -2.13
CA GLN A 325 18.00 21.01 -1.68
C GLN A 325 18.49 22.43 -1.63
N ASP A 326 19.75 22.66 -1.22
CA ASP A 326 20.34 23.99 -1.19
C ASP A 326 20.51 24.57 -2.60
N GLU A 327 20.95 23.73 -3.54
CA GLU A 327 21.13 24.13 -4.94
C GLU A 327 19.80 24.40 -5.66
N LEU A 328 18.78 23.56 -5.45
CA LEU A 328 17.54 23.61 -6.21
C LEU A 328 16.46 24.49 -5.57
N LEU A 329 16.43 24.58 -4.24
CA LEU A 329 15.39 25.30 -3.49
C LEU A 329 15.84 26.65 -2.95
N GLY A 330 17.16 26.89 -2.81
CA GLY A 330 17.70 28.15 -2.28
C GLY A 330 17.15 28.52 -0.90
N GLY A 331 16.77 27.54 -0.07
CA GLY A 331 16.17 27.73 1.26
C GLY A 331 14.67 28.06 1.27
N GLY A 332 14.03 28.19 0.10
CA GLY A 332 12.58 28.39 -0.03
C GLY A 332 11.79 27.09 0.13
N PRO A 333 10.46 27.16 0.31
CA PRO A 333 9.60 25.97 0.32
C PRO A 333 9.62 25.28 -1.06
N PRO A 334 9.40 23.95 -1.12
CA PRO A 334 9.36 23.25 -2.40
C PRO A 334 8.15 23.70 -3.23
N ALA A 335 8.40 24.10 -4.49
CA ALA A 335 7.36 24.33 -5.47
C ALA A 335 6.85 23.02 -6.06
N ILE A 336 5.73 23.09 -6.79
CA ILE A 336 5.08 21.91 -7.38
C ILE A 336 6.02 21.12 -8.31
N GLU A 337 6.90 21.79 -9.05
CA GLU A 337 7.87 21.17 -9.95
C GLU A 337 8.85 20.28 -9.18
N HIS A 338 9.31 20.75 -8.01
CA HIS A 338 10.18 19.98 -7.12
C HIS A 338 9.47 18.73 -6.60
N LEU A 339 8.21 18.89 -6.18
CA LEU A 339 7.38 17.79 -5.66
C LEU A 339 6.94 16.81 -6.75
N ALA A 340 6.92 17.24 -8.00
CA ALA A 340 6.55 16.40 -9.14
C ALA A 340 7.72 15.58 -9.73
N GLY A 341 8.88 15.57 -9.08
CA GLY A 341 10.06 14.81 -9.51
C GLY A 341 11.29 15.67 -9.83
N GLY A 342 11.29 16.96 -9.41
CA GLY A 342 12.40 17.89 -9.61
C GLY A 342 13.53 17.77 -8.56
N LEU A 343 13.56 16.71 -7.75
CA LEU A 343 14.58 16.41 -6.74
C LEU A 343 15.16 15.00 -7.01
N PRO A 344 16.04 14.83 -7.99
CA PRO A 344 16.47 13.50 -8.48
C PRO A 344 17.14 12.62 -7.43
N ARG A 345 17.92 13.16 -6.50
CA ARG A 345 18.50 12.38 -5.41
C ARG A 345 17.45 11.91 -4.42
N LEU A 346 16.49 12.78 -4.07
CA LEU A 346 15.36 12.38 -3.23
C LEU A 346 14.50 11.31 -3.92
N GLU A 347 14.33 11.37 -5.24
CA GLU A 347 13.66 10.30 -6.01
C GLU A 347 14.38 8.96 -5.87
N MET A 348 15.70 8.95 -6.04
CA MET A 348 16.50 7.72 -5.90
C MET A 348 16.44 7.16 -4.47
N ALA A 349 16.53 8.01 -3.46
CA ALA A 349 16.41 7.61 -2.06
C ALA A 349 15.01 7.06 -1.72
N LEU A 350 13.96 7.67 -2.29
CA LEU A 350 12.59 7.19 -2.15
C LEU A 350 12.38 5.83 -2.83
N ASP A 351 12.87 5.66 -4.06
CA ASP A 351 12.77 4.39 -4.77
C ASP A 351 13.52 3.27 -4.03
N GLU A 352 14.71 3.54 -3.48
CA GLU A 352 15.49 2.56 -2.71
C GLU A 352 14.80 2.24 -1.37
N THR A 353 14.17 3.21 -0.72
CA THR A 353 13.33 2.97 0.46
C THR A 353 12.17 2.05 0.11
N LEU A 354 11.48 2.30 -0.99
CA LEU A 354 10.36 1.47 -1.46
C LEU A 354 10.81 0.08 -1.92
N ARG A 355 12.05 -0.08 -2.34
CA ARG A 355 12.64 -1.40 -2.62
C ARG A 355 12.82 -2.18 -1.32
N LEU A 356 13.46 -1.58 -0.32
CA LEU A 356 13.73 -2.22 0.97
C LEU A 356 12.46 -2.43 1.79
N TYR A 357 11.57 -1.46 1.79
CA TYR A 357 10.37 -1.45 2.65
C TYR A 357 9.10 -1.10 1.87
N PRO A 358 8.71 -1.93 0.86
CA PRO A 358 7.46 -1.68 0.15
C PRO A 358 6.27 -1.83 1.10
N PRO A 359 5.48 -0.78 1.35
CA PRO A 359 4.38 -0.87 2.34
C PRO A 359 3.39 -2.00 2.05
N ALA A 360 2.97 -2.14 0.79
CA ALA A 360 2.16 -3.26 0.31
C ALA A 360 3.08 -4.41 -0.14
N TRP A 361 3.70 -5.08 0.83
CA TRP A 361 4.77 -6.06 0.64
C TRP A 361 4.32 -7.38 0.00
N ILE A 362 3.01 -7.66 0.01
CA ILE A 362 2.39 -8.87 -0.53
C ILE A 362 1.17 -8.50 -1.37
N GLY A 363 0.96 -9.21 -2.46
CA GLY A 363 -0.23 -9.07 -3.29
C GLY A 363 -0.96 -10.39 -3.43
N PRO A 364 -1.90 -10.70 -2.51
CA PRO A 364 -2.63 -11.97 -2.55
C PRO A 364 -3.62 -12.02 -3.72
N ARG A 365 -3.74 -13.19 -4.30
CA ARG A 365 -4.65 -13.50 -5.40
C ARG A 365 -5.28 -14.88 -5.23
N ARG A 366 -6.30 -15.15 -6.00
CA ARG A 366 -6.86 -16.48 -6.23
C ARG A 366 -6.74 -16.80 -7.72
N ALA A 367 -6.14 -17.93 -8.09
CA ALA A 367 -6.10 -18.37 -9.48
C ALA A 367 -7.47 -18.89 -9.90
N VAL A 368 -8.05 -18.34 -10.98
CA VAL A 368 -9.36 -18.79 -11.50
C VAL A 368 -9.25 -20.14 -12.18
N ALA A 369 -8.23 -20.30 -13.01
CA ALA A 369 -7.93 -21.52 -13.74
C ALA A 369 -6.50 -21.96 -13.46
N ALA A 370 -6.22 -23.25 -13.69
CA ALA A 370 -4.86 -23.76 -13.66
C ALA A 370 -4.00 -23.00 -14.68
N CYS A 371 -2.79 -22.66 -14.29
CA CYS A 371 -1.87 -21.86 -15.10
C CYS A 371 -0.43 -22.28 -14.87
N GLU A 372 0.46 -21.65 -15.58
CA GLU A 372 1.89 -21.78 -15.40
C GLU A 372 2.48 -20.42 -15.04
N ILE A 373 3.28 -20.33 -13.99
CA ILE A 373 3.97 -19.12 -13.57
C ILE A 373 5.47 -19.43 -13.58
N ALA A 374 6.24 -18.65 -14.32
CA ALA A 374 7.69 -18.87 -14.50
C ALA A 374 8.06 -20.36 -14.72
N GLY A 375 7.34 -21.03 -15.62
CA GLY A 375 7.57 -22.44 -15.96
C GLY A 375 7.04 -23.47 -14.96
N VAL A 376 6.40 -23.03 -13.84
CA VAL A 376 5.89 -23.93 -12.82
C VAL A 376 4.35 -23.97 -12.82
N ARG A 377 3.79 -25.17 -12.85
CA ARG A 377 2.35 -25.37 -12.88
C ARG A 377 1.70 -25.02 -11.53
N VAL A 378 0.61 -24.27 -11.60
CA VAL A 378 -0.19 -23.82 -10.44
C VAL A 378 -1.63 -24.27 -10.66
N PRO A 379 -2.25 -24.99 -9.70
CA PRO A 379 -3.60 -25.50 -9.86
C PRO A 379 -4.65 -24.38 -9.81
N ALA A 380 -5.83 -24.66 -10.37
CA ALA A 380 -6.99 -23.80 -10.24
C ALA A 380 -7.37 -23.63 -8.77
N ASN A 381 -7.96 -22.49 -8.44
CA ASN A 381 -8.37 -22.11 -7.09
C ASN A 381 -7.22 -22.02 -6.05
N ALA A 382 -5.95 -22.07 -6.46
CA ALA A 382 -4.83 -21.87 -5.54
C ALA A 382 -4.80 -20.41 -5.05
N TYR A 383 -4.44 -20.23 -3.77
CA TYR A 383 -3.98 -18.95 -3.26
C TYR A 383 -2.60 -18.68 -3.84
N VAL A 384 -2.46 -17.59 -4.57
CA VAL A 384 -1.21 -17.17 -5.20
C VAL A 384 -0.81 -15.81 -4.63
N ASN A 385 0.39 -15.73 -4.11
CA ASN A 385 0.93 -14.51 -3.54
C ASN A 385 2.21 -14.12 -4.28
N TYR A 386 2.30 -12.89 -4.76
CA TYR A 386 3.60 -12.30 -5.04
C TYR A 386 4.03 -11.47 -3.83
N SER A 387 5.34 -11.34 -3.63
CA SER A 387 5.89 -10.48 -2.59
C SER A 387 6.89 -9.52 -3.20
N SER A 388 6.54 -8.23 -3.22
CA SER A 388 7.47 -7.17 -3.59
C SER A 388 8.66 -7.13 -2.62
N TRP A 389 8.42 -7.33 -1.32
CA TRP A 389 9.46 -7.31 -0.29
C TRP A 389 10.54 -8.36 -0.49
N ALA A 390 10.15 -9.61 -0.79
CA ALA A 390 11.09 -10.68 -1.09
C ALA A 390 11.68 -10.55 -2.50
N SER A 391 10.86 -10.22 -3.51
CA SER A 391 11.34 -10.06 -4.90
C SER A 391 12.37 -8.94 -5.04
N HIS A 392 12.21 -7.85 -4.28
CA HIS A 392 13.16 -6.74 -4.28
C HIS A 392 14.47 -7.03 -3.53
N ARG A 393 14.62 -8.25 -2.96
CA ARG A 393 15.82 -8.70 -2.26
C ARG A 393 16.52 -9.86 -2.93
N LEU A 394 16.13 -10.20 -4.15
CA LEU A 394 16.78 -11.25 -4.90
C LEU A 394 18.16 -10.75 -5.40
N PRO A 395 19.27 -11.40 -5.00
CA PRO A 395 20.62 -10.92 -5.33
C PRO A 395 20.92 -10.83 -6.83
N ASP A 396 20.31 -11.73 -7.61
CA ASP A 396 20.45 -11.74 -9.07
C ASP A 396 19.83 -10.51 -9.75
N VAL A 397 18.92 -9.84 -9.07
CA VAL A 397 18.24 -8.62 -9.55
C VAL A 397 18.80 -7.37 -8.88
N PHE A 398 19.03 -7.44 -7.59
CA PHE A 398 19.54 -6.37 -6.75
C PHE A 398 20.78 -6.85 -5.98
N PRO A 399 21.99 -6.74 -6.54
CA PRO A 399 23.23 -7.07 -5.83
C PRO A 399 23.31 -6.30 -4.51
N GLU A 400 23.88 -6.91 -3.44
CA GLU A 400 23.89 -6.37 -2.08
C GLU A 400 22.47 -5.97 -1.62
N PRO A 401 21.52 -6.90 -1.57
CA PRO A 401 20.10 -6.59 -1.47
C PRO A 401 19.68 -5.89 -0.18
N GLU A 402 20.45 -6.02 0.89
CA GLU A 402 20.17 -5.36 2.18
C GLU A 402 20.79 -3.97 2.31
N ALA A 403 21.72 -3.59 1.41
CA ALA A 403 22.33 -2.27 1.45
C ALA A 403 21.38 -1.19 0.90
N PHE A 404 21.34 -0.05 1.56
CA PHE A 404 20.65 1.15 1.08
C PHE A 404 21.55 1.90 0.10
N LEU A 405 21.30 1.76 -1.19
CA LEU A 405 22.09 2.32 -2.27
C LEU A 405 21.20 3.05 -3.28
N PRO A 406 20.83 4.31 -3.04
CA PRO A 406 19.96 5.10 -3.93
C PRO A 406 20.38 5.11 -5.39
N GLU A 407 21.69 5.07 -5.68
CA GLU A 407 22.26 5.07 -7.03
C GLU A 407 21.81 3.87 -7.91
N ARG A 408 21.19 2.84 -7.32
CA ARG A 408 20.52 1.77 -8.08
C ARG A 408 19.40 2.30 -8.97
N PHE A 409 18.79 3.39 -8.52
CA PHE A 409 17.66 4.03 -9.18
C PHE A 409 18.06 5.28 -9.97
N ALA A 410 19.36 5.45 -10.27
CA ALA A 410 19.75 6.38 -11.31
C ALA A 410 18.99 6.07 -12.61
N PRO A 411 18.56 7.08 -13.39
CA PRO A 411 17.61 6.92 -14.50
C PRO A 411 17.96 5.77 -15.45
N GLU A 412 19.24 5.64 -15.83
CA GLU A 412 19.73 4.61 -16.75
C GLU A 412 19.65 3.23 -16.14
N ARG A 413 20.02 3.09 -14.86
CA ARG A 413 19.97 1.82 -14.13
C ARG A 413 18.53 1.39 -13.87
N LYS A 414 17.66 2.33 -13.48
CA LYS A 414 16.23 2.07 -13.28
C LYS A 414 15.56 1.61 -14.59
N ALA A 415 15.90 2.23 -15.71
CA ALA A 415 15.39 1.84 -17.02
C ALA A 415 15.88 0.47 -17.50
N ALA A 416 17.04 0.03 -17.03
CA ALA A 416 17.63 -1.28 -17.35
C ALA A 416 17.06 -2.44 -16.52
N LEU A 417 16.29 -2.16 -15.46
CA LEU A 417 15.69 -3.21 -14.62
C LEU A 417 14.74 -4.08 -15.46
N PRO A 418 14.76 -5.42 -15.27
CA PRO A 418 13.80 -6.31 -15.92
C PRO A 418 12.36 -5.92 -15.57
N LYS A 419 11.44 -6.10 -16.51
CA LYS A 419 10.01 -5.90 -16.25
C LYS A 419 9.56 -6.78 -15.09
N GLY A 420 8.88 -6.19 -14.10
CA GLY A 420 8.46 -6.91 -12.89
C GLY A 420 9.51 -6.99 -11.79
N ALA A 421 10.74 -6.49 -12.00
CA ALA A 421 11.77 -6.46 -10.97
C ALA A 421 11.44 -5.52 -9.81
N TYR A 422 10.95 -4.33 -10.13
CA TYR A 422 10.60 -3.28 -9.16
C TYR A 422 9.11 -2.97 -9.23
N VAL A 423 8.34 -3.42 -8.23
CA VAL A 423 6.87 -3.38 -8.22
C VAL A 423 6.27 -2.87 -6.90
N PRO A 424 6.79 -1.78 -6.28
CA PRO A 424 6.28 -1.30 -5.00
C PRO A 424 4.84 -0.78 -5.11
N PHE A 425 4.44 -0.36 -6.30
CA PHE A 425 3.10 0.12 -6.63
C PHE A 425 2.26 -0.91 -7.41
N GLY A 426 2.67 -2.19 -7.40
CA GLY A 426 2.06 -3.22 -8.22
C GLY A 426 2.34 -3.04 -9.70
N GLY A 427 1.40 -3.45 -10.58
CA GLY A 427 1.59 -3.37 -12.02
C GLY A 427 0.32 -3.54 -12.83
N GLY A 428 0.42 -3.29 -14.15
CA GLY A 428 -0.66 -3.48 -15.11
C GLY A 428 -1.92 -2.66 -14.80
N SER A 429 -3.07 -3.27 -15.03
CA SER A 429 -4.36 -2.62 -14.79
C SER A 429 -4.65 -2.34 -13.29
N ARG A 430 -3.82 -2.87 -12.41
CA ARG A 430 -3.91 -2.73 -10.94
C ARG A 430 -2.81 -1.84 -10.35
N THR A 431 -1.99 -1.18 -11.17
CA THR A 431 -1.02 -0.19 -10.67
C THR A 431 -1.71 0.80 -9.74
N CYS A 432 -1.05 1.14 -8.65
CA CYS A 432 -1.57 2.07 -7.64
C CYS A 432 -2.11 3.35 -8.29
N ILE A 433 -3.38 3.67 -8.06
CA ILE A 433 -4.01 4.89 -8.61
C ILE A 433 -3.46 6.14 -7.94
N GLY A 434 -3.12 6.06 -6.65
CA GLY A 434 -2.58 7.15 -5.84
C GLY A 434 -1.05 7.26 -5.86
N MET A 435 -0.34 6.58 -6.76
CA MET A 435 1.13 6.55 -6.78
C MET A 435 1.73 7.98 -6.79
N ARG A 436 1.27 8.83 -7.71
CA ARG A 436 1.78 10.21 -7.83
C ARG A 436 1.42 11.06 -6.61
N PHE A 437 0.22 10.89 -6.07
CA PHE A 437 -0.22 11.58 -4.85
C PHE A 437 0.67 11.21 -3.66
N GLY A 438 0.85 9.92 -3.38
CA GLY A 438 1.68 9.45 -2.27
C GLY A 438 3.16 9.85 -2.42
N GLN A 439 3.71 9.77 -3.64
CA GLN A 439 5.08 10.22 -3.88
C GLN A 439 5.24 11.73 -3.65
N MET A 440 4.27 12.55 -4.08
CA MET A 440 4.27 13.99 -3.83
C MET A 440 4.18 14.31 -2.34
N GLU A 441 3.30 13.62 -1.61
CA GLU A 441 3.18 13.75 -0.16
C GLU A 441 4.50 13.44 0.56
N ILE A 442 5.12 12.31 0.23
CA ILE A 442 6.39 11.91 0.84
C ILE A 442 7.51 12.91 0.56
N ARG A 443 7.58 13.42 -0.69
CA ARG A 443 8.56 14.44 -1.06
C ARG A 443 8.34 15.75 -0.31
N ALA A 444 7.10 16.21 -0.20
CA ALA A 444 6.78 17.42 0.57
C ALA A 444 7.23 17.30 2.03
N VAL A 445 6.88 16.19 2.68
CA VAL A 445 7.24 15.93 4.07
C VAL A 445 8.76 15.79 4.23
N ALA A 446 9.41 14.98 3.41
CA ALA A 446 10.85 14.75 3.49
C ALA A 446 11.64 16.05 3.22
N THR A 447 11.27 16.82 2.18
CA THR A 447 11.94 18.08 1.83
C THR A 447 11.87 19.07 2.98
N LEU A 448 10.66 19.35 3.49
CA LEU A 448 10.47 20.31 4.59
C LEU A 448 11.17 19.89 5.88
N LEU A 449 11.17 18.58 6.19
CA LEU A 449 11.88 18.06 7.36
C LEU A 449 13.38 18.25 7.19
N LEU A 450 13.95 17.83 6.06
CA LEU A 450 15.38 17.89 5.81
C LEU A 450 15.91 19.32 5.66
N GLN A 451 15.08 20.30 5.29
CA GLN A 451 15.44 21.71 5.31
C GLN A 451 15.62 22.26 6.74
N ARG A 452 14.94 21.69 7.72
CA ARG A 452 14.90 22.23 9.10
C ARG A 452 15.67 21.38 10.08
N TYR A 453 15.61 20.05 9.92
CA TYR A 453 16.07 19.11 10.90
C TYR A 453 16.87 17.95 10.28
N ARG A 454 17.69 17.33 11.07
CA ARG A 454 18.21 15.97 10.89
C ARG A 454 17.76 15.09 12.04
N LEU A 455 17.59 13.82 11.79
CA LEU A 455 17.20 12.84 12.79
C LEU A 455 18.36 11.93 13.14
N GLU A 456 18.51 11.64 14.42
CA GLU A 456 19.52 10.71 14.92
C GLU A 456 18.86 9.51 15.57
N ALA A 457 19.30 8.29 15.18
CA ALA A 457 18.84 7.07 15.79
C ALA A 457 19.22 7.00 17.27
N LEU A 458 18.35 6.45 18.11
CA LEU A 458 18.68 6.24 19.53
C LEU A 458 19.67 5.10 19.67
N PRO A 459 20.76 5.26 20.44
CA PRO A 459 21.77 4.22 20.65
C PRO A 459 21.15 2.93 21.20
N GLY A 460 21.66 1.77 20.74
CA GLY A 460 21.30 0.44 21.25
C GLY A 460 19.90 -0.05 20.89
N ARG A 461 19.17 0.65 20.02
CA ARG A 461 17.86 0.19 19.51
C ARG A 461 18.01 -0.32 18.08
N THR A 462 17.61 -1.58 17.89
CA THR A 462 17.42 -2.18 16.55
C THR A 462 15.97 -2.07 16.15
N MET A 463 15.72 -1.65 14.92
CA MET A 463 14.37 -1.65 14.36
C MET A 463 13.98 -3.06 13.93
N SER A 464 12.78 -3.48 14.28
CA SER A 464 12.15 -4.68 13.72
C SER A 464 10.88 -4.29 12.96
N VAL A 465 10.56 -5.07 11.92
CA VAL A 465 9.45 -4.76 11.01
C VAL A 465 8.20 -5.56 11.40
N ARG A 466 7.06 -4.90 11.38
CA ARG A 466 5.73 -5.50 11.43
C ARG A 466 5.14 -5.47 10.02
N GLN A 467 4.45 -6.54 9.62
CA GLN A 467 3.99 -6.74 8.25
C GLN A 467 2.53 -6.32 8.00
N MET A 468 1.71 -6.20 9.04
CA MET A 468 0.28 -5.91 8.89
C MET A 468 -0.13 -4.65 9.67
N PRO A 469 -1.02 -3.83 9.09
CA PRO A 469 -1.64 -3.93 7.75
C PRO A 469 -0.66 -3.61 6.61
N THR A 470 0.40 -2.85 6.86
CA THR A 470 1.51 -2.53 5.97
C THR A 470 2.84 -2.79 6.65
N LEU A 471 3.96 -2.84 5.93
CA LEU A 471 5.26 -2.83 6.57
C LEU A 471 5.39 -1.57 7.43
N SER A 472 5.76 -1.75 8.69
CA SER A 472 5.94 -0.62 9.62
C SER A 472 6.89 -1.01 10.75
N PRO A 473 7.56 -0.07 11.42
CA PRO A 473 8.40 -0.38 12.57
C PRO A 473 7.56 -0.91 13.73
N ARG A 474 7.98 -2.03 14.29
CA ARG A 474 7.32 -2.65 15.45
C ARG A 474 7.60 -1.83 16.70
N GLY A 475 6.56 -1.30 17.32
CA GLY A 475 6.67 -0.49 18.53
C GLY A 475 7.05 0.96 18.30
N GLY A 476 6.87 1.48 17.06
CA GLY A 476 7.21 2.83 16.69
C GLY A 476 8.68 3.01 16.33
N LEU A 477 9.07 4.23 15.97
CA LEU A 477 10.45 4.60 15.66
C LEU A 477 10.81 5.90 16.37
N ARG A 478 11.51 5.78 17.49
CA ARG A 478 11.96 6.95 18.26
C ARG A 478 13.31 7.43 17.77
N MET A 479 13.41 8.73 17.49
CA MET A 479 14.63 9.40 17.02
C MET A 479 14.78 10.74 17.71
N THR A 480 16.03 11.22 17.82
CA THR A 480 16.34 12.55 18.38
C THR A 480 16.33 13.57 17.25
N VAL A 481 15.61 14.67 17.44
CA VAL A 481 15.58 15.81 16.52
C VAL A 481 16.84 16.65 16.74
N ARG A 482 17.55 17.00 15.66
CA ARG A 482 18.67 17.95 15.63
C ARG A 482 18.39 19.03 14.60
N GLU A 483 18.90 20.21 14.87
CA GLU A 483 18.94 21.24 13.82
C GLU A 483 19.75 20.74 12.63
N ARG A 484 19.39 21.14 11.45
CA ARG A 484 20.10 20.78 10.21
C ARG A 484 21.52 21.33 10.26
N GLY A 485 22.18 21.87 11.08
CA GLY A 485 23.54 22.39 11.09
C GLY A 485 23.95 23.06 9.75
N THR A 486 24.37 24.28 9.79
CA THR A 486 24.97 24.96 8.63
C THR A 486 26.30 24.27 8.34
N GLY A 487 26.32 23.42 7.32
CA GLY A 487 27.40 22.73 6.65
C GLY A 487 28.83 22.85 7.24
N ALA A 488 29.26 21.77 7.92
CA ALA A 488 30.61 21.28 7.79
C ALA A 488 30.51 19.79 7.50
N ALA A 489 30.99 19.36 6.34
CA ALA A 489 31.16 17.95 6.05
C ALA A 489 31.99 17.33 7.17
N PRO A 490 31.64 16.13 7.67
CA PRO A 490 32.56 15.42 8.57
C PRO A 490 33.85 15.13 7.79
N ALA A 491 34.98 15.47 8.43
CA ALA A 491 36.33 15.27 7.93
C ALA A 491 36.63 13.78 7.69
#